data_bdd423daedd3abed8442a872b6e99a56
#
_entry.id   bdd423daedd3abed8442a872b6e99a56
#
_cell.length_a   1.000
_cell.length_b   1.000
_cell.length_c   1.000
_cell.angle_alpha   90.00
_cell.angle_beta   90.00
_cell.angle_gamma   90.00
#
_symmetry.space_group_name_H-M   'P 1'
#
loop_
_entity.id
_entity.type
_entity.pdbx_description
1 polymer ?
#
loop_
_entity_poly.entity_id
_entity_poly.type
_entity_poly.pdbx_seq_one_letter_code
_entity_poly.pdbx_strand_id
1 'polypeptide(L)'
;MSKDVNNPSRSELITDFVKTNPNYYIDQFQKIGSKPTFSFSFNLYAAILGPIWFGMRNIWNWALTFLIIETFSVVQIIRGLFGNITKDAVQKIEQVQSTIAFRNKQLEAAITNNPDKVDVYKRNIKSLEDAMQGYIDEVRRIEASAIWITIFGIVLLISIKIVQGVIANSKLEKRYSEWLSDKTISPGMQTKNYIL
;
A
#
# COMPACT_ATOMS: atom_id res chain seq x y z
N MET A 1 24.10 -16.88 -52.16
CA MET A 1 23.94 -16.39 -50.77
C MET A 1 23.10 -17.41 -50.03
N SER A 2 23.76 -18.40 -49.41
CA SER A 2 23.05 -19.40 -48.57
C SER A 2 22.66 -18.71 -47.27
N LYS A 3 21.38 -18.59 -47.03
CA LYS A 3 20.87 -18.29 -45.69
C LYS A 3 21.29 -19.45 -44.79
N ASP A 4 22.08 -19.15 -43.76
CA ASP A 4 22.35 -20.08 -42.69
C ASP A 4 21.02 -20.39 -42.00
N VAL A 5 20.43 -21.54 -42.35
CA VAL A 5 19.07 -21.99 -41.99
C VAL A 5 18.98 -22.37 -40.51
N ASN A 6 20.08 -22.29 -39.72
CA ASN A 6 20.15 -22.86 -38.39
C ASN A 6 20.36 -21.86 -37.22
N ASN A 7 20.38 -20.55 -37.47
CA ASN A 7 20.56 -19.60 -36.37
C ASN A 7 19.30 -18.71 -36.24
N PRO A 8 18.44 -18.90 -35.21
CA PRO A 8 17.22 -18.14 -35.06
C PRO A 8 17.52 -16.63 -34.92
N SER A 9 16.73 -15.81 -35.58
CA SER A 9 16.85 -14.36 -35.50
C SER A 9 16.57 -13.88 -34.05
N ARG A 10 17.11 -12.70 -33.66
CA ARG A 10 16.87 -12.12 -32.36
C ARG A 10 15.36 -11.95 -32.08
N SER A 11 14.57 -11.61 -33.10
CA SER A 11 13.10 -11.46 -32.97
C SER A 11 12.40 -12.80 -32.69
N GLU A 12 12.85 -13.88 -33.32
CA GLU A 12 12.34 -15.22 -33.04
C GLU A 12 12.66 -15.68 -31.63
N LEU A 13 13.88 -15.43 -31.14
CA LEU A 13 14.28 -15.73 -29.76
C LEU A 13 13.48 -14.94 -28.74
N ILE A 14 13.22 -13.65 -29.00
CA ILE A 14 12.37 -12.84 -28.11
C ILE A 14 10.94 -13.39 -28.12
N THR A 15 10.40 -13.75 -29.28
CA THR A 15 9.05 -14.31 -29.40
C THR A 15 8.94 -15.62 -28.62
N ASP A 16 9.94 -16.49 -28.71
CA ASP A 16 9.97 -17.75 -27.96
C ASP A 16 10.08 -17.52 -26.44
N PHE A 17 10.79 -16.49 -26.02
CA PHE A 17 10.95 -16.15 -24.60
C PHE A 17 9.69 -15.56 -23.98
N VAL A 18 9.06 -14.56 -24.63
CA VAL A 18 7.95 -13.80 -24.01
C VAL A 18 6.57 -14.44 -24.23
N LYS A 19 6.38 -15.24 -25.29
CA LYS A 19 5.14 -15.95 -25.69
C LYS A 19 3.91 -15.04 -25.94
N THR A 20 3.80 -13.91 -25.25
CA THR A 20 2.66 -12.98 -25.35
C THR A 20 3.12 -11.60 -25.77
N ASN A 21 2.40 -10.97 -26.71
CA ASN A 21 2.67 -9.64 -27.25
C ASN A 21 4.13 -9.44 -27.72
N PRO A 22 4.69 -10.33 -28.54
CA PRO A 22 6.11 -10.31 -28.86
C PRO A 22 6.57 -9.02 -29.54
N ASN A 23 5.75 -8.43 -30.42
CA ASN A 23 6.08 -7.19 -31.13
C ASN A 23 6.40 -6.04 -30.17
N TYR A 24 5.60 -5.90 -29.09
CA TYR A 24 5.86 -4.91 -28.06
C TYR A 24 7.24 -5.11 -27.41
N TYR A 25 7.58 -6.37 -27.06
CA TYR A 25 8.85 -6.64 -26.37
C TYR A 25 10.05 -6.58 -27.31
N ILE A 26 9.91 -6.91 -28.60
CA ILE A 26 10.96 -6.71 -29.60
C ILE A 26 11.35 -5.23 -29.63
N ASP A 27 10.37 -4.31 -29.74
CA ASP A 27 10.60 -2.89 -29.73
C ASP A 27 11.23 -2.39 -28.41
N GLN A 28 10.73 -2.86 -27.26
CA GLN A 28 11.25 -2.44 -25.96
C GLN A 28 12.68 -2.92 -25.74
N PHE A 29 12.99 -4.20 -26.04
CA PHE A 29 14.33 -4.77 -25.87
C PHE A 29 15.34 -4.15 -26.83
N GLN A 30 14.91 -3.76 -28.02
CA GLN A 30 15.76 -3.02 -28.93
C GLN A 30 16.10 -1.62 -28.41
N LYS A 31 15.12 -0.90 -27.87
CA LYS A 31 15.32 0.42 -27.26
C LYS A 31 16.21 0.37 -26.03
N ILE A 32 16.05 -0.66 -25.17
CA ILE A 32 16.86 -0.83 -23.96
C ILE A 32 18.30 -1.21 -24.35
N GLY A 33 18.47 -2.21 -25.21
CA GLY A 33 19.78 -2.71 -25.62
C GLY A 33 20.60 -1.76 -26.49
N SER A 34 19.97 -0.74 -27.10
CA SER A 34 20.67 0.23 -27.97
C SER A 34 21.28 1.40 -27.19
N LYS A 35 20.99 1.55 -25.91
CA LYS A 35 21.46 2.69 -25.09
C LYS A 35 22.32 2.20 -23.92
N PRO A 36 23.53 2.77 -23.72
CA PRO A 36 24.35 2.46 -22.54
C PRO A 36 23.81 3.03 -21.24
N THR A 37 22.83 3.95 -21.33
CA THR A 37 22.18 4.61 -20.19
C THR A 37 20.75 4.11 -20.05
N PHE A 38 20.13 4.36 -18.89
CA PHE A 38 18.73 4.01 -18.59
C PHE A 38 17.80 4.49 -19.72
N SER A 39 17.08 3.54 -20.34
CA SER A 39 16.01 3.85 -21.30
C SER A 39 14.68 3.82 -20.59
N PHE A 40 13.98 4.96 -20.56
CA PHE A 40 12.64 5.02 -20.01
C PHE A 40 11.68 4.15 -20.84
N SER A 41 11.07 3.21 -20.19
CA SER A 41 10.08 2.31 -20.79
C SER A 41 9.01 2.03 -19.73
N PHE A 42 7.74 2.18 -20.09
CA PHE A 42 6.64 1.96 -19.16
C PHE A 42 5.78 0.77 -19.58
N ASN A 43 5.59 -0.18 -18.68
CA ASN A 43 4.75 -1.34 -18.89
C ASN A 43 3.47 -1.22 -18.08
N LEU A 44 2.37 -0.88 -18.77
CA LEU A 44 1.07 -0.67 -18.14
C LEU A 44 0.56 -1.95 -17.45
N TYR A 45 0.77 -3.12 -18.06
CA TYR A 45 0.34 -4.39 -17.46
C TYR A 45 1.09 -4.69 -16.16
N ALA A 46 2.38 -4.38 -16.11
CA ALA A 46 3.16 -4.53 -14.88
C ALA A 46 2.70 -3.54 -13.78
N ALA A 47 2.37 -2.31 -14.16
CA ALA A 47 1.83 -1.33 -13.23
C ALA A 47 0.48 -1.76 -12.64
N ILE A 48 -0.43 -2.33 -13.46
CA ILE A 48 -1.77 -2.77 -13.00
C ILE A 48 -1.66 -4.06 -12.21
N LEU A 49 -1.07 -5.12 -12.78
CA LEU A 49 -1.01 -6.46 -12.20
C LEU A 49 0.03 -6.58 -11.07
N GLY A 50 0.99 -5.65 -11.01
CA GLY A 50 1.97 -5.58 -9.95
C GLY A 50 2.77 -6.87 -9.75
N PRO A 51 2.84 -7.37 -8.51
CA PRO A 51 3.59 -8.58 -8.15
C PRO A 51 3.23 -9.80 -9.00
N ILE A 52 1.97 -9.93 -9.39
CA ILE A 52 1.48 -11.04 -10.22
C ILE A 52 2.20 -11.04 -11.57
N TRP A 53 2.32 -9.87 -12.22
CA TRP A 53 3.02 -9.77 -13.49
C TRP A 53 4.49 -10.22 -13.39
N PHE A 54 5.20 -9.82 -12.33
CA PHE A 54 6.59 -10.23 -12.10
C PHE A 54 6.71 -11.74 -11.81
N GLY A 55 5.79 -12.30 -11.02
CA GLY A 55 5.72 -13.74 -10.75
C GLY A 55 5.49 -14.56 -12.02
N MET A 56 4.54 -14.16 -12.87
CA MET A 56 4.25 -14.80 -14.16
C MET A 56 5.45 -14.76 -15.13
N ARG A 57 6.37 -13.83 -14.95
CA ARG A 57 7.60 -13.68 -15.76
C ARG A 57 8.84 -14.32 -15.10
N ASN A 58 8.65 -15.14 -14.03
CA ASN A 58 9.72 -15.77 -13.26
C ASN A 58 10.73 -14.77 -12.64
N ILE A 59 10.27 -13.56 -12.30
CA ILE A 59 11.07 -12.51 -11.67
C ILE A 59 10.69 -12.43 -10.18
N TRP A 60 10.83 -13.57 -9.47
CA TRP A 60 10.29 -13.78 -8.12
C TRP A 60 10.82 -12.81 -7.07
N ASN A 61 12.10 -12.42 -7.14
CA ASN A 61 12.67 -11.47 -6.19
C ASN A 61 11.89 -10.14 -6.18
N TRP A 62 11.57 -9.62 -7.37
CA TRP A 62 10.79 -8.41 -7.51
C TRP A 62 9.30 -8.62 -7.20
N ALA A 63 8.75 -9.79 -7.57
CA ALA A 63 7.37 -10.13 -7.24
C ALA A 63 7.15 -10.11 -5.72
N LEU A 64 8.01 -10.77 -4.94
CA LEU A 64 7.91 -10.82 -3.49
C LEU A 64 8.14 -9.44 -2.84
N THR A 65 9.16 -8.69 -3.32
CA THR A 65 9.43 -7.34 -2.81
C THR A 65 8.21 -6.43 -2.98
N PHE A 66 7.61 -6.42 -4.17
CA PHE A 66 6.44 -5.60 -4.43
C PHE A 66 5.19 -6.08 -3.68
N LEU A 67 5.02 -7.39 -3.53
CA LEU A 67 3.92 -7.96 -2.75
C LEU A 67 3.95 -7.46 -1.30
N ILE A 68 5.13 -7.45 -0.67
CA ILE A 68 5.29 -6.96 0.70
C ILE A 68 4.93 -5.47 0.79
N ILE A 69 5.44 -4.64 -0.14
CA ILE A 69 5.20 -3.19 -0.12
C ILE A 69 3.72 -2.88 -0.41
N GLU A 70 3.09 -3.55 -1.37
CA GLU A 70 1.66 -3.38 -1.66
C GLU A 70 0.80 -3.80 -0.49
N THR A 71 1.09 -4.96 0.11
CA THR A 71 0.37 -5.44 1.31
C THR A 71 0.50 -4.44 2.45
N PHE A 72 1.70 -3.92 2.70
CA PHE A 72 1.91 -2.89 3.72
C PHE A 72 1.08 -1.63 3.42
N SER A 73 1.08 -1.16 2.17
CA SER A 73 0.30 0.01 1.76
C SER A 73 -1.20 -0.17 2.00
N VAL A 74 -1.74 -1.34 1.60
CA VAL A 74 -3.15 -1.69 1.80
C VAL A 74 -3.50 -1.78 3.29
N VAL A 75 -2.63 -2.37 4.11
CA VAL A 75 -2.82 -2.42 5.57
C VAL A 75 -2.90 -1.02 6.17
N GLN A 76 -2.05 -0.07 5.75
CA GLN A 76 -2.13 1.30 6.24
C GLN A 76 -3.44 1.98 5.84
N ILE A 77 -3.91 1.78 4.61
CA ILE A 77 -5.20 2.31 4.14
C ILE A 77 -6.35 1.75 4.99
N ILE A 78 -6.40 0.43 5.16
CA ILE A 78 -7.45 -0.23 5.95
C ILE A 78 -7.41 0.25 7.40
N ARG A 79 -6.22 0.34 8.00
CA ARG A 79 -6.04 0.80 9.38
C ARG A 79 -6.52 2.24 9.56
N GLY A 80 -6.23 3.13 8.61
CA GLY A 80 -6.63 4.52 8.69
C GLY A 80 -8.12 4.75 8.44
N LEU A 81 -8.77 3.93 7.57
CA LEU A 81 -10.20 4.07 7.25
C LEU A 81 -11.12 3.34 8.23
N PHE A 82 -10.71 2.16 8.69
CA PHE A 82 -11.57 1.24 9.45
C PHE A 82 -11.01 0.90 10.84
N GLY A 83 -9.82 1.40 11.16
CA GLY A 83 -9.21 1.20 12.47
C GLY A 83 -10.03 1.89 13.55
N ASN A 84 -10.53 1.13 14.52
CA ASN A 84 -11.35 1.66 15.64
C ASN A 84 -10.44 2.24 16.74
N ILE A 85 -9.51 3.14 16.33
CA ILE A 85 -8.43 3.65 17.17
C ILE A 85 -8.87 4.71 18.19
N THR A 86 -10.11 5.23 18.06
CA THR A 86 -10.68 6.22 19.00
C THR A 86 -11.57 5.59 20.07
N LYS A 87 -11.85 4.28 20.00
CA LYS A 87 -12.82 3.59 20.83
C LYS A 87 -12.59 3.82 22.32
N ASP A 88 -11.37 3.68 22.79
CA ASP A 88 -11.03 3.80 24.22
C ASP A 88 -11.19 5.25 24.71
N ALA A 89 -10.85 6.24 23.90
CA ALA A 89 -11.01 7.65 24.21
C ALA A 89 -12.50 8.04 24.22
N VAL A 90 -13.30 7.55 23.27
CA VAL A 90 -14.76 7.76 23.24
C VAL A 90 -15.42 7.13 24.45
N GLN A 91 -15.05 5.93 24.87
CA GLN A 91 -15.54 5.30 26.09
C GLN A 91 -15.26 6.12 27.35
N LYS A 92 -14.05 6.72 27.45
CA LYS A 92 -13.72 7.62 28.57
C LYS A 92 -14.60 8.87 28.57
N ILE A 93 -14.87 9.46 27.39
CA ILE A 93 -15.78 10.61 27.26
C ILE A 93 -17.18 10.25 27.80
N GLU A 94 -17.73 9.10 27.38
CA GLU A 94 -19.06 8.65 27.86
C GLU A 94 -19.09 8.43 29.39
N GLN A 95 -18.03 7.85 29.96
CA GLN A 95 -17.92 7.67 31.43
C GLN A 95 -17.84 9.00 32.16
N VAL A 96 -17.04 9.94 31.68
CA VAL A 96 -16.94 11.28 32.30
C VAL A 96 -18.27 12.02 32.19
N GLN A 97 -18.93 11.96 31.03
CA GLN A 97 -20.21 12.58 30.78
C GLN A 97 -21.29 12.05 31.75
N SER A 98 -21.35 10.74 31.97
CA SER A 98 -22.28 10.13 32.94
C SER A 98 -21.98 10.58 34.38
N THR A 99 -20.70 10.73 34.72
CA THR A 99 -20.25 11.21 36.03
C THR A 99 -20.62 12.69 36.24
N ILE A 100 -20.46 13.53 35.20
CA ILE A 100 -20.90 14.94 35.27
C ILE A 100 -22.41 15.02 35.48
N ALA A 101 -23.20 14.23 34.76
CA ALA A 101 -24.65 14.20 34.93
C ALA A 101 -25.06 13.81 36.37
N PHE A 102 -24.37 12.81 36.95
CA PHE A 102 -24.58 12.43 38.35
C PHE A 102 -24.20 13.55 39.32
N ARG A 103 -23.06 14.22 39.12
CA ARG A 103 -22.62 15.35 39.98
C ARG A 103 -23.53 16.55 39.88
N ASN A 104 -24.11 16.84 38.72
CA ASN A 104 -25.11 17.89 38.55
C ASN A 104 -26.37 17.62 39.40
N LYS A 105 -26.90 16.38 39.44
CA LYS A 105 -27.98 16.01 40.32
C LYS A 105 -27.63 16.20 41.80
N GLN A 106 -26.40 15.88 42.21
CA GLN A 106 -25.93 16.12 43.58
C GLN A 106 -25.82 17.61 43.90
N LEU A 107 -25.38 18.41 42.92
CA LEU A 107 -25.32 19.87 43.06
C LEU A 107 -26.73 20.47 43.27
N GLU A 108 -27.70 20.07 42.46
CA GLU A 108 -29.10 20.50 42.62
C GLU A 108 -29.65 20.17 43.99
N ALA A 109 -29.41 18.95 44.47
CA ALA A 109 -29.83 18.55 45.82
C ALA A 109 -29.08 19.33 46.92
N ALA A 110 -27.82 19.67 46.72
CA ALA A 110 -27.01 20.43 47.69
C ALA A 110 -27.45 21.89 47.79
N ILE A 111 -27.88 22.51 46.71
CA ILE A 111 -28.40 23.88 46.72
C ILE A 111 -29.57 24.03 47.73
N THR A 112 -30.41 23.01 47.80
CA THR A 112 -31.57 23.03 48.69
C THR A 112 -31.25 22.57 50.11
N ASN A 113 -30.44 21.51 50.27
CA ASN A 113 -30.28 20.79 51.52
C ASN A 113 -28.94 20.99 52.23
N ASN A 114 -27.88 21.45 51.52
CA ASN A 114 -26.54 21.52 52.09
C ASN A 114 -25.65 22.54 51.35
N PRO A 115 -25.87 23.86 51.57
CA PRO A 115 -25.21 24.93 50.81
C PRO A 115 -23.68 24.92 50.92
N ASP A 116 -23.11 24.41 52.00
CA ASP A 116 -21.65 24.36 52.23
C ASP A 116 -20.94 23.43 51.23
N LYS A 117 -21.66 22.50 50.62
CA LYS A 117 -21.13 21.56 49.62
C LYS A 117 -21.20 22.04 48.16
N VAL A 118 -21.93 23.11 47.90
CA VAL A 118 -22.18 23.62 46.53
C VAL A 118 -20.89 23.92 45.80
N ASP A 119 -19.96 24.62 46.46
CA ASP A 119 -18.68 24.98 45.83
C ASP A 119 -17.76 23.78 45.57
N VAL A 120 -17.87 22.75 46.40
CA VAL A 120 -17.12 21.49 46.17
C VAL A 120 -17.64 20.77 44.92
N TYR A 121 -18.98 20.67 44.79
CA TYR A 121 -19.56 20.03 43.58
C TYR A 121 -19.26 20.83 42.30
N LYS A 122 -19.35 22.15 42.33
CA LYS A 122 -18.98 23.01 41.19
C LYS A 122 -17.56 22.80 40.76
N ARG A 123 -16.61 22.78 41.69
CA ARG A 123 -15.18 22.52 41.38
C ARG A 123 -14.97 21.13 40.80
N ASN A 124 -15.62 20.11 41.32
CA ASN A 124 -15.55 18.76 40.84
C ASN A 124 -16.11 18.63 39.39
N ILE A 125 -17.26 19.27 39.13
CA ILE A 125 -17.84 19.31 37.78
C ILE A 125 -16.89 19.97 36.81
N LYS A 126 -16.35 21.14 37.16
CA LYS A 126 -15.40 21.85 36.32
C LYS A 126 -14.16 20.99 36.01
N SER A 127 -13.59 20.32 36.99
CA SER A 127 -12.45 19.41 36.78
C SER A 127 -12.78 18.24 35.84
N LEU A 128 -14.01 17.71 35.91
CA LEU A 128 -14.49 16.66 34.99
C LEU A 128 -14.70 17.20 33.57
N GLU A 129 -15.23 18.42 33.44
CA GLU A 129 -15.36 19.09 32.13
C GLU A 129 -14.02 19.35 31.46
N ASP A 130 -13.02 19.82 32.23
CA ASP A 130 -11.65 20.01 31.75
C ASP A 130 -11.04 18.67 31.32
N ALA A 131 -11.24 17.60 32.07
CA ALA A 131 -10.80 16.26 31.71
C ALA A 131 -11.49 15.75 30.41
N MET A 132 -12.80 15.96 30.31
CA MET A 132 -13.57 15.60 29.10
C MET A 132 -13.04 16.33 27.86
N GLN A 133 -12.75 17.61 27.98
CA GLN A 133 -12.16 18.38 26.88
C GLN A 133 -10.81 17.79 26.46
N GLY A 134 -9.97 17.35 27.39
CA GLY A 134 -8.72 16.66 27.09
C GLY A 134 -8.92 15.38 26.26
N TYR A 135 -9.93 14.56 26.59
CA TYR A 135 -10.26 13.37 25.80
C TYR A 135 -10.81 13.70 24.43
N ILE A 136 -11.62 14.76 24.28
CA ILE A 136 -12.10 15.23 22.97
C ILE A 136 -10.92 15.65 22.09
N ASP A 137 -9.96 16.38 22.65
CA ASP A 137 -8.77 16.79 21.92
C ASP A 137 -7.85 15.59 21.55
N GLU A 138 -7.82 14.57 22.42
CA GLU A 138 -7.15 13.29 22.11
C GLU A 138 -7.80 12.58 20.93
N VAL A 139 -9.13 12.44 20.91
CA VAL A 139 -9.89 11.87 19.78
C VAL A 139 -9.57 12.61 18.48
N ARG A 140 -9.64 13.94 18.50
CA ARG A 140 -9.34 14.76 17.31
C ARG A 140 -7.92 14.54 16.77
N ARG A 141 -6.92 14.41 17.66
CA ARG A 141 -5.54 14.11 17.26
C ARG A 141 -5.39 12.71 16.65
N ILE A 142 -6.08 11.72 17.22
CA ILE A 142 -6.08 10.35 16.71
C ILE A 142 -6.74 10.30 15.32
N GLU A 143 -7.88 10.96 15.13
CA GLU A 143 -8.57 11.04 13.84
C GLU A 143 -7.70 11.72 12.77
N ALA A 144 -7.05 12.83 13.10
CA ALA A 144 -6.10 13.47 12.19
C ALA A 144 -4.96 12.53 11.79
N SER A 145 -4.42 11.77 12.75
CA SER A 145 -3.37 10.77 12.49
C SER A 145 -3.87 9.65 11.57
N ALA A 146 -5.11 9.20 11.71
CA ALA A 146 -5.73 8.19 10.84
C ALA A 146 -5.79 8.65 9.39
N ILE A 147 -6.17 9.91 9.16
CA ILE A 147 -6.21 10.50 7.82
C ILE A 147 -4.80 10.49 7.20
N TRP A 148 -3.78 10.91 7.93
CA TRP A 148 -2.40 10.90 7.44
C TRP A 148 -1.87 9.51 7.13
N ILE A 149 -2.21 8.51 7.95
CA ILE A 149 -1.86 7.09 7.70
C ILE A 149 -2.51 6.61 6.40
N THR A 150 -3.79 6.95 6.17
CA THR A 150 -4.51 6.61 4.94
C THR A 150 -3.85 7.25 3.72
N ILE A 151 -3.59 8.57 3.76
CA ILE A 151 -2.94 9.30 2.67
C ILE A 151 -1.58 8.68 2.36
N PHE A 152 -0.77 8.41 3.37
CA PHE A 152 0.52 7.76 3.21
C PHE A 152 0.41 6.40 2.49
N GLY A 153 -0.54 5.56 2.91
CA GLY A 153 -0.80 4.26 2.28
C GLY A 153 -1.19 4.41 0.80
N ILE A 154 -2.05 5.36 0.46
CA ILE A 154 -2.47 5.62 -0.92
C ILE A 154 -1.30 6.12 -1.77
N VAL A 155 -0.55 7.11 -1.28
CA VAL A 155 0.61 7.67 -2.00
C VAL A 155 1.67 6.59 -2.24
N LEU A 156 1.95 5.75 -1.23
CA LEU A 156 2.89 4.65 -1.35
C LEU A 156 2.42 3.63 -2.40
N LEU A 157 1.13 3.26 -2.39
CA LEU A 157 0.56 2.32 -3.34
C LEU A 157 0.65 2.85 -4.79
N ILE A 158 0.32 4.11 -5.03
CA ILE A 158 0.43 4.72 -6.35
C ILE A 158 1.90 4.77 -6.80
N SER A 159 2.79 5.20 -5.91
CA SER A 159 4.21 5.30 -6.22
C SER A 159 4.81 3.95 -6.61
N ILE A 160 4.48 2.89 -5.88
CA ILE A 160 5.02 1.56 -6.20
C ILE A 160 4.46 1.02 -7.52
N LYS A 161 3.21 1.31 -7.88
CA LYS A 161 2.63 0.97 -9.19
C LYS A 161 3.37 1.64 -10.34
N ILE A 162 3.74 2.90 -10.19
CA ILE A 162 4.55 3.62 -11.18
C ILE A 162 5.94 2.98 -11.30
N VAL A 163 6.59 2.68 -10.19
CA VAL A 163 7.92 2.03 -10.18
C VAL A 163 7.86 0.68 -10.88
N GLN A 164 6.85 -0.15 -10.61
CA GLN A 164 6.63 -1.43 -11.28
C GLN A 164 6.54 -1.27 -12.80
N GLY A 165 5.74 -0.30 -13.27
CA GLY A 165 5.63 -0.02 -14.70
C GLY A 165 6.95 0.38 -15.35
N VAL A 166 7.73 1.22 -14.68
CA VAL A 166 9.01 1.74 -15.20
C VAL A 166 10.09 0.67 -15.28
N ILE A 167 10.22 -0.17 -14.25
CA ILE A 167 11.33 -1.14 -14.21
C ILE A 167 11.03 -2.47 -14.91
N ALA A 168 9.76 -2.77 -15.18
CA ALA A 168 9.31 -4.07 -15.66
C ALA A 168 10.04 -4.56 -16.91
N ASN A 169 10.09 -3.72 -17.94
CA ASN A 169 10.71 -4.10 -19.21
C ASN A 169 12.21 -4.28 -19.09
N SER A 170 12.90 -3.46 -18.29
CA SER A 170 14.34 -3.59 -18.03
C SER A 170 14.66 -4.89 -17.27
N LYS A 171 13.84 -5.25 -16.28
CA LYS A 171 14.02 -6.51 -15.54
C LYS A 171 13.71 -7.74 -16.39
N LEU A 172 12.73 -7.64 -17.28
CA LEU A 172 12.42 -8.71 -18.22
C LEU A 172 13.50 -8.88 -19.28
N GLU A 173 14.06 -7.78 -19.79
CA GLU A 173 15.20 -7.81 -20.74
C GLU A 173 16.44 -8.44 -20.11
N LYS A 174 16.76 -8.08 -18.85
CA LYS A 174 17.84 -8.74 -18.12
C LYS A 174 17.59 -10.25 -18.01
N ARG A 175 16.38 -10.67 -17.68
CA ARG A 175 15.99 -12.09 -17.61
C ARG A 175 16.13 -12.79 -18.96
N TYR A 176 15.80 -12.10 -20.07
CA TYR A 176 16.01 -12.59 -21.42
C TYR A 176 17.50 -12.81 -21.74
N SER A 177 18.35 -11.88 -21.34
CA SER A 177 19.82 -12.00 -21.54
C SER A 177 20.40 -13.17 -20.74
N GLU A 178 19.93 -13.39 -19.52
CA GLU A 178 20.30 -14.55 -18.70
C GLU A 178 19.86 -15.86 -19.37
N TRP A 179 18.63 -15.93 -19.90
CA TRP A 179 18.12 -17.10 -20.62
C TRP A 179 18.87 -17.40 -21.92
N LEU A 180 19.35 -16.36 -22.61
CA LEU A 180 20.18 -16.56 -23.81
C LEU A 180 21.53 -17.18 -23.48
N SER A 181 22.13 -16.81 -22.35
CA SER A 181 23.45 -17.32 -21.93
C SER A 181 23.37 -18.71 -21.31
N ASP A 182 22.24 -19.03 -20.67
CA ASP A 182 22.03 -20.33 -20.02
C ASP A 182 20.62 -20.88 -20.32
N LYS A 183 20.54 -21.85 -21.23
CA LYS A 183 19.28 -22.47 -21.65
C LYS A 183 18.62 -23.36 -20.59
N THR A 184 19.29 -23.63 -19.48
CA THR A 184 18.68 -24.33 -18.33
C THR A 184 17.73 -23.41 -17.56
N ILE A 185 17.86 -22.10 -17.71
CA ILE A 185 16.98 -21.10 -17.08
C ILE A 185 15.61 -21.12 -17.78
N SER A 186 14.54 -21.11 -17.01
CA SER A 186 13.18 -21.06 -17.54
C SER A 186 12.95 -19.78 -18.35
N PRO A 187 12.28 -19.84 -19.51
CA PRO A 187 11.92 -18.67 -20.30
C PRO A 187 10.99 -17.72 -19.50
N GLY A 188 10.85 -16.51 -20.00
CA GLY A 188 10.13 -15.42 -19.33
C GLY A 188 8.63 -15.64 -19.16
N MET A 189 8.04 -16.67 -19.77
CA MET A 189 6.66 -17.09 -19.57
C MET A 189 6.50 -18.58 -19.82
N GLN A 190 5.94 -19.30 -18.84
CA GLN A 190 5.56 -20.70 -19.00
C GLN A 190 4.07 -20.77 -19.35
N THR A 191 3.75 -20.96 -20.63
CA THR A 191 2.35 -20.98 -21.11
C THR A 191 1.59 -22.26 -20.78
N LYS A 192 2.24 -23.32 -20.30
CA LYS A 192 1.57 -24.60 -20.11
C LYS A 192 0.82 -24.81 -18.78
N ASN A 193 1.06 -23.96 -17.78
CA ASN A 193 0.55 -24.23 -16.42
C ASN A 193 -0.39 -23.16 -15.84
N TYR A 194 -0.86 -22.19 -16.61
CA TYR A 194 -1.70 -21.10 -16.10
C TYR A 194 -3.07 -20.95 -16.81
N ILE A 195 -3.51 -22.02 -17.48
CA ILE A 195 -4.92 -22.12 -17.89
C ILE A 195 -5.56 -23.21 -17.01
N LEU A 196 -6.01 -22.78 -15.84
CA LEU A 196 -7.07 -23.40 -15.05
C LEU A 196 -8.04 -22.31 -14.66
#